data_5a41722405f03de8ea31a4de98a54bb9
#
_entry.id   5a41722405f03de8ea31a4de98a54bb9
#
_cell.length_a   1.000
_cell.length_b   1.000
_cell.length_c   1.000
_cell.angle_alpha   90.00
_cell.angle_beta   90.00
_cell.angle_gamma   90.00
#
_symmetry.space_group_name_H-M   'P 1'
#
loop_
_entity.id
_entity.type
_entity.pdbx_description
1 polymer ?
#
loop_
_entity_poly.entity_id
_entity_poly.type
_entity_poly.pdbx_seq_one_letter_code
_entity_poly.pdbx_strand_id
1 'polypeptide(L)'
;MGVQPISIPQNLATALTMAGNRSGVDFSYLLQTAMRESSLNPSAKASTSSAVGLFQFLEGTWLQVMKTEGPRLGYGQYAAEIDVTSGGNYTISDPEKRKEILALRENPQIASDLAAAFTRSNGDYLRERFGRNPSAGELYIAHFLGAQGAERMFQAGLKNPDQRAVDLFPRQADANRSIFYSNGQPRTIREVYQVLVAKHQNIGNSTFSAQQMAAQGSAPEPAPVVPSRFSRDNLSFTGLFKTEAENVQSSGQGGSAFFTQLYSQ
;
A
#
# COMPACT_ATOMS: atom_id res chain seq x y z
N MET A 1 9.69 15.43 26.47
CA MET A 1 9.87 13.98 26.37
C MET A 1 10.59 13.71 25.06
N GLY A 2 11.82 13.18 25.10
CA GLY A 2 12.58 12.89 23.87
C GLY A 2 11.97 11.70 23.16
N VAL A 3 11.67 11.85 21.87
CA VAL A 3 11.22 10.76 21.01
C VAL A 3 12.40 9.84 20.78
N GLN A 4 12.33 8.59 21.25
CA GLN A 4 13.35 7.59 21.00
C GLN A 4 13.38 7.28 19.50
N PRO A 5 14.56 7.28 18.85
CA PRO A 5 14.64 6.89 17.43
C PRO A 5 14.23 5.42 17.29
N ILE A 6 13.37 5.13 16.30
CA ILE A 6 12.97 3.75 15.99
C ILE A 6 14.19 3.05 15.41
N SER A 7 14.71 2.06 16.15
CA SER A 7 15.77 1.19 15.66
C SER A 7 15.20 0.15 14.72
N ILE A 8 15.58 0.19 13.45
CA ILE A 8 15.19 -0.80 12.45
C ILE A 8 16.19 -1.95 12.53
N PRO A 9 15.75 -3.21 12.73
CA PRO A 9 16.65 -4.36 12.64
C PRO A 9 17.40 -4.38 11.30
N GLN A 10 18.71 -4.60 11.33
CA GLN A 10 19.57 -4.49 10.13
C GLN A 10 19.12 -5.42 8.98
N ASN A 11 18.65 -6.62 9.30
CA ASN A 11 18.12 -7.57 8.30
C ASN A 11 16.88 -7.01 7.59
N LEU A 12 15.99 -6.29 8.30
CA LEU A 12 14.84 -5.63 7.70
C LEU A 12 15.25 -4.45 6.83
N ALA A 13 16.16 -3.61 7.32
CA ALA A 13 16.70 -2.49 6.54
C ALA A 13 17.31 -2.98 5.22
N THR A 14 18.10 -4.05 5.27
CA THR A 14 18.71 -4.67 4.09
C THR A 14 17.64 -5.20 3.13
N ALA A 15 16.64 -5.94 3.63
CA ALA A 15 15.56 -6.49 2.81
C ALA A 15 14.78 -5.39 2.09
N LEU A 16 14.41 -4.32 2.80
CA LEU A 16 13.68 -3.18 2.23
C LEU A 16 14.52 -2.43 1.17
N THR A 17 15.82 -2.22 1.45
CA THR A 17 16.73 -1.57 0.51
C THR A 17 16.90 -2.39 -0.77
N MET A 18 17.13 -3.69 -0.66
CA MET A 18 17.27 -4.58 -1.83
C MET A 18 15.98 -4.63 -2.65
N ALA A 19 14.82 -4.71 -2.01
CA ALA A 19 13.53 -4.71 -2.67
C ALA A 19 13.27 -3.39 -3.41
N GLY A 20 13.57 -2.26 -2.77
CA GLY A 20 13.49 -0.94 -3.38
C GLY A 20 14.38 -0.81 -4.63
N ASN A 21 15.64 -1.22 -4.52
CA ASN A 21 16.60 -1.17 -5.64
C ASN A 21 16.16 -2.05 -6.82
N ARG A 22 15.58 -3.23 -6.57
CA ARG A 22 15.09 -4.14 -7.62
C ARG A 22 13.85 -3.64 -8.35
N SER A 23 12.99 -2.91 -7.65
CA SER A 23 11.70 -2.48 -8.16
C SER A 23 11.63 -1.01 -8.57
N GLY A 24 12.57 -0.17 -8.13
CA GLY A 24 12.52 1.28 -8.27
C GLY A 24 11.51 1.95 -7.31
N VAL A 25 11.07 1.23 -6.27
CA VAL A 25 10.20 1.77 -5.24
C VAL A 25 11.04 2.35 -4.11
N ASP A 26 10.67 3.54 -3.64
CA ASP A 26 11.39 4.24 -2.59
C ASP A 26 11.43 3.44 -1.27
N PHE A 27 12.62 3.39 -0.65
CA PHE A 27 12.83 2.72 0.64
C PHE A 27 11.91 3.27 1.73
N SER A 28 11.74 4.60 1.78
CA SER A 28 10.91 5.25 2.80
C SER A 28 9.44 4.83 2.66
N TYR A 29 8.96 4.66 1.43
CA TYR A 29 7.60 4.17 1.17
C TYR A 29 7.40 2.74 1.71
N LEU A 30 8.34 1.83 1.40
CA LEU A 30 8.28 0.44 1.88
C LEU A 30 8.37 0.36 3.40
N LEU A 31 9.27 1.14 4.00
CA LEU A 31 9.45 1.19 5.44
C LEU A 31 8.19 1.73 6.15
N GLN A 32 7.63 2.84 5.68
CA GLN A 32 6.39 3.40 6.22
C GLN A 32 5.22 2.43 6.10
N THR A 33 5.13 1.71 4.98
CA THR A 33 4.12 0.67 4.79
C THR A 33 4.31 -0.46 5.81
N ALA A 34 5.51 -1.01 5.96
CA ALA A 34 5.80 -2.07 6.92
C ALA A 34 5.55 -1.65 8.38
N MET A 35 5.89 -0.41 8.73
CA MET A 35 5.60 0.15 10.04
C MET A 35 4.10 0.21 10.31
N ARG A 36 3.33 0.66 9.35
CA ARG A 36 1.86 0.79 9.46
C ARG A 36 1.19 -0.57 9.55
N GLU A 37 1.61 -1.53 8.72
CA GLU A 37 0.94 -2.82 8.60
C GLU A 37 1.25 -3.76 9.78
N SER A 38 2.47 -3.76 10.27
CA SER A 38 2.92 -4.74 11.28
C SER A 38 3.78 -4.17 12.40
N SER A 39 4.01 -2.86 12.45
CA SER A 39 5.02 -2.24 13.33
C SER A 39 6.40 -2.88 13.15
N LEU A 40 6.77 -3.21 11.91
CA LEU A 40 7.99 -3.91 11.52
C LEU A 40 8.11 -5.35 12.05
N ASN A 41 7.01 -6.00 12.37
CA ASN A 41 7.02 -7.39 12.81
C ASN A 41 6.79 -8.35 11.62
N PRO A 42 7.81 -9.13 11.18
CA PRO A 42 7.67 -10.05 10.06
C PRO A 42 6.78 -11.25 10.36
N SER A 43 6.52 -11.56 11.61
CA SER A 43 5.65 -12.67 12.03
C SER A 43 4.26 -12.20 12.49
N ALA A 44 3.88 -10.95 12.20
CA ALA A 44 2.57 -10.44 12.57
C ALA A 44 1.45 -11.23 11.88
N LYS A 45 0.40 -11.56 12.63
CA LYS A 45 -0.79 -12.26 12.15
C LYS A 45 -2.02 -11.50 12.60
N ALA A 46 -2.91 -11.19 11.66
CA ALA A 46 -4.18 -10.57 12.00
C ALA A 46 -5.10 -11.60 12.67
N SER A 47 -5.85 -11.16 13.69
CA SER A 47 -6.79 -12.04 14.42
C SER A 47 -8.09 -12.29 13.64
N THR A 48 -8.43 -11.42 12.70
CA THR A 48 -9.74 -11.39 12.01
C THR A 48 -9.63 -11.69 10.51
N SER A 49 -8.42 -12.02 10.01
CA SER A 49 -8.19 -12.26 8.58
C SER A 49 -6.99 -13.16 8.30
N SER A 50 -6.77 -13.44 7.01
CA SER A 50 -5.62 -14.18 6.52
C SER A 50 -4.34 -13.34 6.37
N ALA A 51 -4.33 -12.07 6.85
CA ALA A 51 -3.20 -11.16 6.71
C ALA A 51 -2.01 -11.61 7.59
N VAL A 52 -0.82 -11.71 6.97
CA VAL A 52 0.39 -12.20 7.63
C VAL A 52 1.61 -11.40 7.18
N GLY A 53 2.56 -11.26 8.09
CA GLY A 53 3.92 -10.81 7.83
C GLY A 53 4.10 -9.30 7.85
N LEU A 54 5.28 -8.87 7.42
CA LEU A 54 5.75 -7.49 7.47
C LEU A 54 4.79 -6.50 6.79
N PHE A 55 4.17 -6.91 5.68
CA PHE A 55 3.25 -6.09 4.88
C PHE A 55 1.79 -6.55 4.98
N GLN A 56 1.47 -7.45 5.90
CA GLN A 56 0.12 -7.96 6.12
C GLN A 56 -0.57 -8.45 4.83
N PHE A 57 0.15 -9.21 4.02
CA PHE A 57 -0.41 -9.78 2.80
C PHE A 57 -1.56 -10.74 3.11
N LEU A 58 -2.70 -10.50 2.47
CA LEU A 58 -3.76 -11.50 2.35
C LEU A 58 -3.32 -12.64 1.44
N GLU A 59 -3.87 -13.82 1.67
CA GLU A 59 -3.56 -15.01 0.88
C GLU A 59 -3.74 -14.79 -0.62
N GLY A 60 -4.93 -14.33 -1.05
CA GLY A 60 -5.22 -14.13 -2.47
C GLY A 60 -4.27 -13.14 -3.14
N THR A 61 -3.99 -11.99 -2.48
CA THR A 61 -3.03 -11.00 -2.98
C THR A 61 -1.62 -11.56 -3.04
N TRP A 62 -1.20 -12.32 -2.01
CA TRP A 62 0.10 -12.99 -1.99
C TRP A 62 0.28 -13.92 -3.18
N LEU A 63 -0.68 -14.82 -3.40
CA LEU A 63 -0.65 -15.79 -4.50
C LEU A 63 -0.66 -15.07 -5.86
N GLN A 64 -1.49 -14.04 -6.00
CA GLN A 64 -1.52 -13.22 -7.22
C GLN A 64 -0.15 -12.61 -7.52
N VAL A 65 0.44 -11.88 -6.57
CA VAL A 65 1.71 -11.19 -6.78
C VAL A 65 2.85 -12.20 -6.97
N MET A 66 2.87 -13.30 -6.23
CA MET A 66 3.84 -14.38 -6.44
C MET A 66 3.73 -14.96 -7.84
N LYS A 67 2.50 -15.22 -8.34
CA LYS A 67 2.28 -15.75 -9.69
C LYS A 67 2.75 -14.79 -10.77
N THR A 68 2.43 -13.50 -10.64
CA THR A 68 2.66 -12.50 -11.69
C THR A 68 4.06 -11.91 -11.67
N GLU A 69 4.61 -11.62 -10.50
CA GLU A 69 5.90 -10.94 -10.33
C GLU A 69 7.03 -11.89 -9.86
N GLY A 70 6.68 -13.00 -9.22
CA GLY A 70 7.63 -13.96 -8.67
C GLY A 70 8.68 -14.44 -9.65
N PRO A 71 8.34 -14.81 -10.91
CA PRO A 71 9.32 -15.27 -11.89
C PRO A 71 10.42 -14.24 -12.16
N ARG A 72 10.06 -12.96 -12.28
CA ARG A 72 11.01 -11.86 -12.50
C ARG A 72 11.92 -11.60 -11.28
N LEU A 73 11.45 -11.92 -10.11
CA LEU A 73 12.16 -11.74 -8.84
C LEU A 73 13.04 -12.93 -8.44
N GLY A 74 13.01 -14.02 -9.24
CA GLY A 74 13.75 -15.25 -8.93
C GLY A 74 12.94 -16.28 -8.14
N TYR A 75 11.64 -16.08 -7.99
CA TYR A 75 10.71 -16.96 -7.26
C TYR A 75 9.84 -17.81 -8.20
N GLY A 76 10.32 -18.07 -9.42
CA GLY A 76 9.59 -18.82 -10.46
C GLY A 76 9.13 -20.20 -10.01
N GLN A 77 9.91 -20.88 -9.16
CA GLN A 77 9.55 -22.18 -8.59
C GLN A 77 8.26 -22.13 -7.77
N TYR A 78 8.03 -21.08 -6.98
CA TYR A 78 6.80 -20.91 -6.21
C TYR A 78 5.63 -20.46 -7.11
N ALA A 79 5.92 -19.61 -8.09
CA ALA A 79 4.92 -19.16 -9.05
C ALA A 79 4.38 -20.31 -9.91
N ALA A 80 5.21 -21.32 -10.22
CA ALA A 80 4.79 -22.49 -11.00
C ALA A 80 3.70 -23.31 -10.29
N GLU A 81 3.73 -23.39 -8.97
CA GLU A 81 2.77 -24.14 -8.14
C GLU A 81 1.40 -23.43 -8.01
N ILE A 82 1.27 -22.19 -8.49
CA ILE A 82 0.03 -21.41 -8.36
C ILE A 82 -0.78 -21.50 -9.65
N ASP A 83 -2.01 -21.97 -9.53
CA ASP A 83 -3.00 -22.03 -10.61
C ASP A 83 -3.91 -20.80 -10.61
N VAL A 84 -4.44 -20.47 -11.80
CA VAL A 84 -5.48 -19.46 -11.96
C VAL A 84 -6.79 -20.16 -12.32
N THR A 85 -7.79 -20.03 -11.47
CA THR A 85 -9.11 -20.62 -11.70
C THR A 85 -9.85 -19.90 -12.82
N SER A 86 -10.92 -20.50 -13.36
CA SER A 86 -11.78 -19.90 -14.37
C SER A 86 -12.42 -18.56 -13.91
N GLY A 87 -12.58 -18.38 -12.61
CA GLY A 87 -13.04 -17.12 -11.99
C GLY A 87 -11.95 -16.09 -11.77
N GLY A 88 -10.70 -16.34 -12.21
CA GLY A 88 -9.57 -15.41 -12.04
C GLY A 88 -8.93 -15.41 -10.65
N ASN A 89 -9.31 -16.35 -9.77
CA ASN A 89 -8.70 -16.49 -8.45
C ASN A 89 -7.44 -17.33 -8.52
N TYR A 90 -6.50 -17.06 -7.63
CA TYR A 90 -5.23 -17.77 -7.50
C TYR A 90 -5.32 -18.83 -6.41
N THR A 91 -4.89 -20.07 -6.72
CA THR A 91 -4.98 -21.20 -5.81
C THR A 91 -3.78 -22.13 -5.96
N ILE A 92 -3.57 -23.00 -4.96
CA ILE A 92 -2.58 -24.07 -4.99
C ILE A 92 -3.32 -25.34 -4.58
N SER A 93 -3.30 -26.34 -5.44
CA SER A 93 -4.02 -27.60 -5.25
C SER A 93 -3.37 -28.52 -4.20
N ASP A 94 -2.04 -28.49 -4.11
CA ASP A 94 -1.27 -29.26 -3.12
C ASP A 94 -1.28 -28.52 -1.76
N PRO A 95 -1.84 -29.12 -0.67
CA PRO A 95 -1.91 -28.48 0.64
C PRO A 95 -0.54 -28.20 1.27
N GLU A 96 0.47 -29.06 1.05
CA GLU A 96 1.81 -28.84 1.63
C GLU A 96 2.53 -27.72 0.89
N LYS A 97 2.45 -27.66 -0.42
CA LYS A 97 2.96 -26.56 -1.23
C LYS A 97 2.27 -25.25 -0.89
N ARG A 98 0.95 -25.29 -0.70
CA ARG A 98 0.19 -24.11 -0.27
C ARG A 98 0.68 -23.59 1.07
N LYS A 99 0.87 -24.46 2.06
CA LYS A 99 1.40 -24.11 3.38
C LYS A 99 2.81 -23.52 3.29
N GLU A 100 3.70 -24.17 2.51
CA GLU A 100 5.06 -23.68 2.26
C GLU A 100 5.05 -22.26 1.68
N ILE A 101 4.33 -22.04 0.58
CA ILE A 101 4.29 -20.76 -0.13
C ILE A 101 3.62 -19.66 0.70
N LEU A 102 2.60 -19.98 1.47
CA LEU A 102 1.96 -19.02 2.36
C LEU A 102 2.83 -18.65 3.56
N ALA A 103 3.70 -19.55 4.04
CA ALA A 103 4.66 -19.25 5.10
C ALA A 103 5.74 -18.24 4.67
N LEU A 104 6.03 -18.13 3.37
CA LEU A 104 7.00 -17.15 2.84
C LEU A 104 6.60 -15.69 3.10
N ARG A 105 5.34 -15.39 3.45
CA ARG A 105 4.90 -14.07 3.90
C ARG A 105 5.63 -13.59 5.15
N GLU A 106 6.13 -14.52 5.97
CA GLU A 106 6.93 -14.24 7.17
C GLU A 106 8.43 -14.04 6.86
N ASN A 107 8.87 -14.32 5.63
CA ASN A 107 10.23 -14.06 5.19
C ASN A 107 10.41 -12.58 4.81
N PRO A 108 11.25 -11.80 5.52
CA PRO A 108 11.37 -10.36 5.28
C PRO A 108 11.80 -9.99 3.86
N GLN A 109 12.73 -10.76 3.27
CA GLN A 109 13.22 -10.46 1.92
C GLN A 109 12.15 -10.71 0.86
N ILE A 110 11.52 -11.89 0.89
CA ILE A 110 10.50 -12.26 -0.11
C ILE A 110 9.28 -11.36 0.03
N ALA A 111 8.85 -11.07 1.27
CA ALA A 111 7.73 -10.17 1.53
C ALA A 111 8.02 -8.75 1.03
N SER A 112 9.26 -8.24 1.24
CA SER A 112 9.66 -6.91 0.74
C SER A 112 9.73 -6.87 -0.79
N ASP A 113 10.31 -7.88 -1.42
CA ASP A 113 10.40 -7.97 -2.88
C ASP A 113 9.01 -7.99 -3.53
N LEU A 114 8.07 -8.78 -3.00
CA LEU A 114 6.70 -8.83 -3.52
C LEU A 114 5.91 -7.56 -3.21
N ALA A 115 6.09 -6.93 -2.04
CA ALA A 115 5.43 -5.66 -1.72
C ALA A 115 5.92 -4.54 -2.65
N ALA A 116 7.21 -4.47 -2.91
CA ALA A 116 7.78 -3.50 -3.83
C ALA A 116 7.32 -3.74 -5.28
N ALA A 117 7.29 -5.00 -5.73
CA ALA A 117 6.78 -5.34 -7.06
C ALA A 117 5.29 -5.00 -7.22
N PHE A 118 4.48 -5.31 -6.22
CA PHE A 118 3.06 -4.95 -6.20
C PHE A 118 2.84 -3.44 -6.23
N THR A 119 3.62 -2.68 -5.44
CA THR A 119 3.57 -1.22 -5.45
C THR A 119 3.93 -0.67 -6.82
N ARG A 120 5.00 -1.18 -7.46
CA ARG A 120 5.40 -0.80 -8.80
C ARG A 120 4.32 -1.10 -9.82
N SER A 121 3.76 -2.31 -9.82
CA SER A 121 2.70 -2.73 -10.74
C SER A 121 1.47 -1.82 -10.63
N ASN A 122 1.05 -1.48 -9.41
CA ASN A 122 -0.02 -0.51 -9.15
C ASN A 122 0.33 0.89 -9.70
N GLY A 123 1.59 1.31 -9.50
CA GLY A 123 2.09 2.60 -9.98
C GLY A 123 2.11 2.67 -11.51
N ASP A 124 2.59 1.63 -12.18
CA ASP A 124 2.62 1.52 -13.63
C ASP A 124 1.20 1.55 -14.22
N TYR A 125 0.27 0.80 -13.63
CA TYR A 125 -1.13 0.82 -14.01
C TYR A 125 -1.74 2.21 -13.93
N LEU A 126 -1.58 2.89 -12.80
CA LEU A 126 -2.13 4.25 -12.60
C LEU A 126 -1.46 5.26 -13.53
N ARG A 127 -0.14 5.14 -13.76
CA ARG A 127 0.58 6.00 -14.70
C ARG A 127 0.04 5.85 -16.13
N GLU A 128 -0.23 4.63 -16.56
CA GLU A 128 -0.82 4.36 -17.88
C GLU A 128 -2.21 4.99 -18.00
N ARG A 129 -3.05 4.88 -16.97
CA ARG A 129 -4.43 5.41 -16.97
C ARG A 129 -4.51 6.93 -16.90
N PHE A 130 -3.61 7.55 -16.15
CA PHE A 130 -3.68 9.00 -15.86
C PHE A 130 -2.57 9.84 -16.52
N GLY A 131 -1.63 9.21 -17.22
CA GLY A 131 -0.54 9.89 -17.93
C GLY A 131 0.48 10.58 -17.02
N ARG A 132 0.48 10.25 -15.71
CA ARG A 132 1.41 10.80 -14.72
C ARG A 132 1.76 9.76 -13.65
N ASN A 133 2.87 9.95 -12.97
CA ASN A 133 3.22 9.12 -11.83
C ASN A 133 2.26 9.41 -10.66
N PRO A 134 1.74 8.36 -9.99
CA PRO A 134 0.97 8.55 -8.77
C PRO A 134 1.86 9.04 -7.63
N SER A 135 1.30 9.82 -6.72
CA SER A 135 1.95 10.18 -5.47
C SER A 135 2.01 8.98 -4.50
N ALA A 136 2.84 9.07 -3.46
CA ALA A 136 2.92 8.04 -2.43
C ALA A 136 1.55 7.76 -1.76
N GLY A 137 0.75 8.80 -1.51
CA GLY A 137 -0.62 8.65 -1.00
C GLY A 137 -1.57 7.95 -1.98
N GLU A 138 -1.42 8.21 -3.29
CA GLU A 138 -2.20 7.53 -4.33
C GLU A 138 -1.78 6.07 -4.52
N LEU A 139 -0.49 5.75 -4.38
CA LEU A 139 -0.02 4.37 -4.31
C LEU A 139 -0.59 3.64 -3.09
N TYR A 140 -0.73 4.35 -1.96
CA TYR A 140 -1.39 3.78 -0.79
C TYR A 140 -2.89 3.53 -1.04
N ILE A 141 -3.58 4.41 -1.74
CA ILE A 141 -4.97 4.18 -2.14
C ILE A 141 -5.07 2.95 -3.06
N ALA A 142 -4.12 2.78 -4.00
CA ALA A 142 -4.07 1.59 -4.85
C ALA A 142 -3.75 0.31 -4.06
N HIS A 143 -2.92 0.42 -3.03
CA HIS A 143 -2.68 -0.68 -2.09
C HIS A 143 -3.97 -1.05 -1.33
N PHE A 144 -4.76 -0.06 -0.91
CA PHE A 144 -5.98 -0.24 -0.11
C PHE A 144 -7.19 -0.71 -0.94
N LEU A 145 -7.39 -0.19 -2.16
CA LEU A 145 -8.55 -0.48 -3.01
C LEU A 145 -8.25 -1.44 -4.19
N GLY A 146 -6.98 -1.81 -4.37
CA GLY A 146 -6.47 -2.35 -5.63
C GLY A 146 -6.31 -1.25 -6.69
N ALA A 147 -5.49 -1.51 -7.74
CA ALA A 147 -5.21 -0.52 -8.80
C ALA A 147 -6.49 -0.05 -9.51
N GLN A 148 -7.39 -0.98 -9.85
CA GLN A 148 -8.68 -0.66 -10.50
C GLN A 148 -9.63 0.09 -9.54
N GLY A 149 -9.61 -0.22 -8.25
CA GLY A 149 -10.38 0.50 -7.25
C GLY A 149 -9.90 1.95 -7.09
N ALA A 150 -8.59 2.17 -7.09
CA ALA A 150 -8.00 3.50 -7.10
C ALA A 150 -8.36 4.28 -8.37
N GLU A 151 -8.27 3.66 -9.54
CA GLU A 151 -8.71 4.26 -10.80
C GLU A 151 -10.17 4.72 -10.72
N ARG A 152 -11.08 3.84 -10.26
CA ARG A 152 -12.50 4.18 -10.08
C ARG A 152 -12.70 5.36 -9.11
N MET A 153 -11.97 5.37 -8.01
CA MET A 153 -12.02 6.47 -7.04
C MET A 153 -11.56 7.78 -7.66
N PHE A 154 -10.44 7.78 -8.38
CA PHE A 154 -9.89 8.98 -9.00
C PHE A 154 -10.79 9.52 -10.12
N GLN A 155 -11.31 8.64 -10.98
CA GLN A 155 -12.27 9.02 -12.02
C GLN A 155 -13.57 9.60 -11.43
N ALA A 156 -14.08 8.99 -10.35
CA ALA A 156 -15.25 9.49 -9.65
C ALA A 156 -14.97 10.86 -9.01
N GLY A 157 -13.81 11.04 -8.40
CA GLY A 157 -13.39 12.31 -7.81
C GLY A 157 -13.25 13.44 -8.84
N LEU A 158 -12.80 13.11 -10.05
CA LEU A 158 -12.74 14.09 -11.16
C LEU A 158 -14.13 14.54 -11.65
N LYS A 159 -15.11 13.63 -11.61
CA LYS A 159 -16.48 13.91 -12.08
C LYS A 159 -17.34 14.58 -11.01
N ASN A 160 -17.33 14.02 -9.81
CA ASN A 160 -18.13 14.50 -8.68
C ASN A 160 -17.44 14.11 -7.36
N PRO A 161 -16.54 14.95 -6.84
CA PRO A 161 -15.80 14.67 -5.60
C PRO A 161 -16.69 14.59 -4.34
N ASP A 162 -17.87 15.18 -4.41
CA ASP A 162 -18.79 15.27 -3.27
C ASP A 162 -19.81 14.11 -3.22
N GLN A 163 -19.78 13.19 -4.19
CA GLN A 163 -20.59 11.97 -4.09
C GLN A 163 -20.15 11.08 -2.93
N ARG A 164 -21.08 10.34 -2.35
CA ARG A 164 -20.81 9.45 -1.23
C ARG A 164 -19.93 8.29 -1.69
N ALA A 165 -18.80 8.06 -0.99
CA ALA A 165 -17.87 7.00 -1.32
C ALA A 165 -18.47 5.59 -1.10
N VAL A 166 -19.40 5.45 -0.16
CA VAL A 166 -20.07 4.17 0.13
C VAL A 166 -20.89 3.63 -1.04
N ASP A 167 -21.41 4.51 -1.90
CA ASP A 167 -22.19 4.11 -3.08
C ASP A 167 -21.28 3.47 -4.14
N LEU A 168 -20.01 3.85 -4.18
CA LEU A 168 -19.02 3.32 -5.11
C LEU A 168 -18.28 2.10 -4.56
N PHE A 169 -18.10 2.05 -3.24
CA PHE A 169 -17.30 1.05 -2.52
C PHE A 169 -18.05 0.43 -1.33
N PRO A 170 -19.26 -0.16 -1.51
CA PRO A 170 -20.07 -0.63 -0.39
C PRO A 170 -19.36 -1.69 0.47
N ARG A 171 -18.72 -2.69 -0.15
CA ARG A 171 -17.98 -3.74 0.58
C ARG A 171 -16.81 -3.19 1.39
N GLN A 172 -16.04 -2.25 0.81
CA GLN A 172 -14.93 -1.61 1.50
C GLN A 172 -15.42 -0.72 2.63
N ALA A 173 -16.57 -0.07 2.45
CA ALA A 173 -17.19 0.78 3.46
C ALA A 173 -17.67 -0.03 4.68
N ASP A 174 -18.29 -1.18 4.46
CA ASP A 174 -18.72 -2.08 5.53
C ASP A 174 -17.54 -2.56 6.36
N ALA A 175 -16.47 -2.93 5.68
CA ALA A 175 -15.25 -3.43 6.29
C ALA A 175 -14.40 -2.35 6.98
N ASN A 176 -14.50 -1.09 6.55
CA ASN A 176 -13.62 0.00 6.96
C ASN A 176 -14.40 1.26 7.35
N ARG A 177 -15.35 1.11 8.27
CA ARG A 177 -16.26 2.18 8.69
C ARG A 177 -15.54 3.47 9.11
N SER A 178 -14.41 3.36 9.80
CA SER A 178 -13.61 4.53 10.23
C SER A 178 -13.05 5.37 9.07
N ILE A 179 -12.90 4.77 7.88
CA ILE A 179 -12.45 5.45 6.67
C ILE A 179 -13.65 6.05 5.91
N PHE A 180 -14.73 5.28 5.80
CA PHE A 180 -15.86 5.65 4.95
C PHE A 180 -16.96 6.43 5.67
N TYR A 181 -16.89 6.53 7.00
CA TYR A 181 -17.88 7.25 7.82
C TYR A 181 -17.21 8.22 8.79
N SER A 182 -17.89 9.31 9.10
CA SER A 182 -17.55 10.27 10.16
C SER A 182 -18.81 10.60 10.93
N ASN A 183 -18.77 10.44 12.25
CA ASN A 183 -19.94 10.69 13.12
C ASN A 183 -21.25 10.02 12.62
N GLY A 184 -21.12 8.78 12.09
CA GLY A 184 -22.22 8.02 11.53
C GLY A 184 -22.67 8.43 10.12
N GLN A 185 -22.14 9.51 9.56
CA GLN A 185 -22.46 9.98 8.21
C GLN A 185 -21.46 9.43 7.19
N PRO A 186 -21.92 9.02 5.99
CA PRO A 186 -21.04 8.60 4.92
C PRO A 186 -20.14 9.75 4.44
N ARG A 187 -18.83 9.46 4.28
CA ARG A 187 -17.90 10.40 3.67
C ARG A 187 -18.05 10.46 2.16
N THR A 188 -17.74 11.62 1.60
CA THR A 188 -17.59 11.83 0.17
C THR A 188 -16.31 11.17 -0.38
N ILE A 189 -16.21 11.05 -1.69
CA ILE A 189 -14.97 10.59 -2.38
C ILE A 189 -13.78 11.46 -1.97
N ARG A 190 -13.95 12.78 -1.93
CA ARG A 190 -12.94 13.75 -1.49
C ARG A 190 -12.44 13.45 -0.09
N GLU A 191 -13.36 13.28 0.86
CA GLU A 191 -13.01 13.04 2.27
C GLU A 191 -12.33 11.68 2.47
N VAL A 192 -12.79 10.62 1.80
CA VAL A 192 -12.12 9.30 1.86
C VAL A 192 -10.71 9.39 1.26
N TYR A 193 -10.54 10.08 0.12
CA TYR A 193 -9.23 10.32 -0.47
C TYR A 193 -8.30 11.03 0.54
N GLN A 194 -8.76 12.11 1.15
CA GLN A 194 -7.98 12.86 2.14
C GLN A 194 -7.60 12.01 3.36
N VAL A 195 -8.53 11.22 3.89
CA VAL A 195 -8.26 10.30 5.01
C VAL A 195 -7.18 9.28 4.66
N LEU A 196 -7.25 8.67 3.47
CA LEU A 196 -6.28 7.68 3.03
C LEU A 196 -4.89 8.29 2.80
N VAL A 197 -4.82 9.45 2.15
CA VAL A 197 -3.55 10.17 1.93
C VAL A 197 -2.93 10.61 3.27
N ALA A 198 -3.74 11.17 4.18
CA ALA A 198 -3.27 11.58 5.50
C ALA A 198 -2.77 10.41 6.34
N LYS A 199 -3.40 9.24 6.26
CA LYS A 199 -2.91 8.02 6.91
C LYS A 199 -1.51 7.60 6.43
N HIS A 200 -1.20 7.84 5.15
CA HIS A 200 0.14 7.58 4.64
C HIS A 200 1.16 8.62 5.14
N GLN A 201 0.80 9.90 5.18
CA GLN A 201 1.69 11.00 5.54
C GLN A 201 2.03 11.06 7.04
N ASN A 202 1.09 10.71 7.92
CA ASN A 202 1.27 10.83 9.38
C ASN A 202 2.38 9.93 9.95
N ILE A 203 2.78 8.89 9.24
CA ILE A 203 3.90 8.03 9.63
C ILE A 203 5.24 8.61 9.17
N GLY A 204 5.27 9.36 8.06
CA GLY A 204 6.47 10.02 7.56
C GLY A 204 6.99 11.13 8.47
N ASN A 205 6.12 11.75 9.25
CA ASN A 205 6.48 12.84 10.18
C ASN A 205 6.94 12.35 11.57
N SER A 206 6.78 11.06 11.89
CA SER A 206 7.33 10.47 13.11
C SER A 206 8.80 10.09 12.88
N THR A 207 9.65 11.07 13.03
CA THR A 207 11.09 11.02 13.36
C THR A 207 11.93 9.88 12.76
N PHE A 208 12.10 9.86 11.44
CA PHE A 208 13.35 9.36 10.89
C PHE A 208 14.36 10.51 10.94
N SER A 209 15.36 10.43 11.83
CA SER A 209 16.43 11.39 11.78
C SER A 209 17.19 11.23 10.45
N ALA A 210 17.46 12.34 9.77
CA ALA A 210 18.27 12.38 8.55
C ALA A 210 19.62 11.64 8.69
N GLN A 211 20.08 11.43 9.89
CA GLN A 211 21.30 10.71 10.25
C GLN A 211 21.22 9.19 9.99
N GLN A 212 20.04 8.57 10.09
CA GLN A 212 19.87 7.15 9.75
C GLN A 212 19.79 6.91 8.24
N MET A 213 19.33 7.88 7.46
CA MET A 213 19.33 7.83 6.00
C MET A 213 20.74 8.03 5.42
N ALA A 214 21.56 8.86 6.03
CA ALA A 214 22.94 9.10 5.61
C ALA A 214 23.88 7.91 5.85
N ALA A 215 23.58 7.04 6.82
CA ALA A 215 24.36 5.83 7.13
C ALA A 215 24.15 4.68 6.14
N GLN A 216 23.16 4.75 5.23
CA GLN A 216 22.79 3.68 4.32
C GLN A 216 23.16 3.93 2.84
N GLY A 217 24.09 4.83 2.57
CA GLY A 217 24.52 5.14 1.22
C GLY A 217 23.52 6.03 0.47
N SER A 218 24.03 7.04 -0.20
CA SER A 218 23.28 8.03 -0.97
C SER A 218 22.15 7.38 -1.76
N ALA A 219 20.91 7.69 -1.38
CA ALA A 219 19.76 7.43 -2.22
C ALA A 219 19.99 8.09 -3.59
N PRO A 220 19.65 7.44 -4.71
CA PRO A 220 19.64 8.14 -5.99
C PRO A 220 18.75 9.37 -5.86
N GLU A 221 19.26 10.50 -6.34
CA GLU A 221 18.53 11.76 -6.39
C GLU A 221 17.12 11.52 -6.94
N PRO A 222 16.06 12.05 -6.29
CA PRO A 222 14.70 11.80 -6.78
C PRO A 222 14.62 12.25 -8.23
N ALA A 223 14.22 11.34 -9.11
CA ALA A 223 14.03 11.63 -10.52
C ALA A 223 13.18 12.90 -10.68
N PRO A 224 13.54 13.83 -11.57
CA PRO A 224 12.85 15.10 -11.70
C PRO A 224 11.35 14.84 -11.90
N VAL A 225 10.53 15.48 -11.06
CA VAL A 225 9.07 15.40 -11.15
C VAL A 225 8.67 15.97 -12.49
N VAL A 226 8.35 15.11 -13.46
CA VAL A 226 7.85 15.55 -14.76
C VAL A 226 6.48 16.19 -14.54
N PRO A 227 6.26 17.46 -14.94
CA PRO A 227 4.98 18.12 -14.78
C PRO A 227 3.87 17.28 -15.44
N SER A 228 2.81 16.98 -14.72
CA SER A 228 1.68 16.21 -15.21
C SER A 228 0.95 16.98 -16.34
N ARG A 229 0.58 16.29 -17.43
CA ARG A 229 -0.22 16.86 -18.52
C ARG A 229 -1.64 17.31 -18.09
N PHE A 230 -2.07 16.96 -16.88
CA PHE A 230 -3.36 17.36 -16.29
C PHE A 230 -3.27 18.68 -15.51
N SER A 231 -2.12 19.32 -15.50
CA SER A 231 -1.94 20.60 -14.84
C SER A 231 -2.18 21.73 -15.83
N ARG A 232 -3.32 22.40 -15.78
CA ARG A 232 -3.38 23.80 -16.21
C ARG A 232 -2.65 24.71 -15.20
N ASP A 233 -2.49 24.25 -13.94
CA ASP A 233 -1.87 25.01 -12.84
C ASP A 233 -1.21 24.11 -11.80
N ASN A 234 -0.40 23.09 -12.19
CA ASN A 234 0.26 22.16 -11.27
C ASN A 234 -0.68 21.43 -10.27
N LEU A 235 -1.91 21.17 -10.67
CA LEU A 235 -2.87 20.45 -9.83
C LEU A 235 -2.62 18.93 -9.93
N SER A 236 -1.83 18.40 -9.01
CA SER A 236 -1.92 16.96 -8.67
C SER A 236 -3.33 16.65 -8.17
N PHE A 237 -3.74 15.37 -8.13
CA PHE A 237 -4.98 15.00 -7.43
C PHE A 237 -5.02 15.58 -6.01
N THR A 238 -3.88 15.66 -5.34
CA THR A 238 -3.71 16.34 -4.06
C THR A 238 -4.08 17.83 -4.13
N GLY A 239 -3.79 18.52 -5.23
CA GLY A 239 -4.17 19.92 -5.44
C GLY A 239 -5.67 20.13 -5.69
N LEU A 240 -6.33 19.20 -6.39
CA LEU A 240 -7.78 19.25 -6.60
C LEU A 240 -8.59 19.16 -5.31
N PHE A 241 -8.00 18.56 -4.25
CA PHE A 241 -8.66 18.33 -2.97
C PHE A 241 -8.07 19.15 -1.82
N LYS A 242 -7.18 20.11 -2.09
CA LYS A 242 -6.75 21.10 -1.09
C LYS A 242 -7.91 22.05 -0.81
N THR A 243 -8.63 21.79 0.25
CA THR A 243 -9.31 22.86 1.01
C THR A 243 -8.32 23.41 2.03
N GLU A 244 -8.39 24.72 2.31
CA GLU A 244 -7.57 25.39 3.31
C GLU A 244 -7.55 24.58 4.63
N ALA A 245 -6.37 24.55 5.26
CA ALA A 245 -6.07 23.71 6.39
C ALA A 245 -7.06 23.91 7.54
N GLU A 246 -7.98 22.99 7.72
CA GLU A 246 -8.62 22.75 9.01
C GLU A 246 -7.80 21.73 9.80
N ASN A 247 -7.37 22.20 10.96
CA ASN A 247 -6.60 21.52 11.97
C ASN A 247 -7.38 20.33 12.53
N VAL A 248 -7.26 19.13 11.94
CA VAL A 248 -7.85 17.92 12.50
C VAL A 248 -6.88 17.32 13.51
N GLN A 249 -7.07 17.64 14.77
CA GLN A 249 -6.51 16.89 15.88
C GLN A 249 -7.05 15.47 15.84
N SER A 250 -6.23 14.51 15.38
CA SER A 250 -6.56 13.09 15.45
C SER A 250 -6.29 12.57 16.85
N SER A 251 -7.36 12.24 17.58
CA SER A 251 -7.29 11.34 18.74
C SER A 251 -6.88 9.94 18.23
N GLY A 252 -5.68 9.50 18.66
CA GLY A 252 -5.18 8.17 18.33
C GLY A 252 -5.95 7.08 19.05
N GLN A 253 -6.26 6.03 18.36
CA GLN A 253 -6.17 4.61 18.76
C GLN A 253 -6.79 3.75 17.66
N GLY A 254 -6.11 2.68 17.27
CA GLY A 254 -6.63 1.66 16.38
C GLY A 254 -5.72 1.37 15.20
N GLY A 255 -4.50 0.92 15.48
CA GLY A 255 -3.66 0.27 14.48
C GLY A 255 -4.16 -1.12 14.18
N SER A 256 -3.86 -1.58 12.99
CA SER A 256 -3.92 -2.96 12.55
C SER A 256 -5.29 -3.51 12.21
N ALA A 257 -5.54 -3.62 10.96
CA ALA A 257 -6.30 -4.64 10.23
C ALA A 257 -6.84 -4.10 8.88
N PHE A 258 -5.99 -3.49 8.06
CA PHE A 258 -6.48 -2.87 6.82
C PHE A 258 -6.51 -3.78 5.61
N PHE A 259 -5.80 -4.90 5.65
CA PHE A 259 -5.83 -5.91 4.56
C PHE A 259 -6.98 -6.91 4.66
N THR A 260 -7.79 -6.83 5.70
CA THR A 260 -8.59 -7.94 6.18
C THR A 260 -9.81 -8.30 5.36
N GLN A 261 -10.25 -7.49 4.40
CA GLN A 261 -11.59 -7.72 3.84
C GLN A 261 -11.79 -7.42 2.35
N LEU A 262 -10.74 -7.17 1.59
CA LEU A 262 -10.92 -6.85 0.17
C LEU A 262 -11.20 -8.06 -0.73
N TYR A 263 -10.99 -9.30 -0.26
CA TYR A 263 -11.06 -10.50 -1.09
C TYR A 263 -11.70 -11.71 -0.40
N SER A 264 -12.75 -11.52 0.42
CA SER A 264 -13.60 -12.65 0.80
C SER A 264 -14.69 -12.80 -0.28
N GLN A 265 -14.40 -13.47 -1.31
CA GLN A 265 -15.03 -14.43 -2.21
C GLN A 265 -14.31 -14.43 -3.54
#